data_d89e072a51dea73c0e5da511c8fdcd5a
#
_entry.id   d89e072a51dea73c0e5da511c8fdcd5a
#
_cell.length_a   1.000
_cell.length_b   1.000
_cell.length_c   1.000
_cell.angle_alpha   90.00
_cell.angle_beta   90.00
_cell.angle_gamma   90.00
#
_symmetry.space_group_name_H-M   'P 1'
#
loop_
_entity.id
_entity.type
_entity.pdbx_description
1 polymer ?
#
loop_
_entity_poly.entity_id
_entity_poly.type
_entity_poly.pdbx_seq_one_letter_code
_entity_poly.pdbx_strand_id
1 'polypeptide(L)'
;MKEVHKMSNKNYKFETLQLHVGQEEADIASGARAVPIYQTTSYVFKDSDEAEARFALKDAGNIYGRLTNSTQDVFEKRIAALEGGVAALATASGAAAIDYTIRSLAVAGDHVVASNTIYGGTYNLLEHTLPDYGITTTFVDPDDISNFENAIQDNTKLLYIETLGNPNSNVADIEEIAKVAHKHKIPLVVDNTFATPYLVRPIEYGADIVVHSATKFIGGHGTAIGGV
;
A
#
# COMPACT_ATOMS: atom_id res chain seq x y z
N MET A 1 -10.82 -18.77 24.69
CA MET A 1 -9.63 -18.39 23.92
C MET A 1 -9.61 -19.29 22.68
N LYS A 2 -10.16 -18.85 21.56
CA LYS A 2 -9.97 -19.51 20.27
C LYS A 2 -8.65 -18.98 19.73
N GLU A 3 -7.79 -19.88 19.34
CA GLU A 3 -6.46 -19.59 18.79
C GLU A 3 -6.57 -18.50 17.71
N VAL A 4 -5.85 -17.41 17.92
CA VAL A 4 -5.45 -16.53 16.82
C VAL A 4 -4.78 -17.46 15.82
N HIS A 5 -5.38 -17.63 14.65
CA HIS A 5 -4.83 -18.47 13.59
C HIS A 5 -3.38 -18.02 13.38
N LYS A 6 -2.44 -18.80 13.88
CA LYS A 6 -1.05 -18.71 13.50
C LYS A 6 -1.05 -18.83 11.99
N MET A 7 -0.72 -17.75 11.30
CA MET A 7 -0.28 -17.85 9.91
C MET A 7 0.72 -19.00 9.88
N SER A 8 0.37 -20.07 9.17
CA SER A 8 1.20 -21.26 9.14
C SER A 8 2.58 -20.81 8.67
N ASN A 9 3.62 -21.13 9.43
CA ASN A 9 5.03 -20.91 9.09
C ASN A 9 5.46 -21.76 7.88
N LYS A 10 4.62 -21.85 6.86
CA LYS A 10 4.94 -22.50 5.60
C LYS A 10 5.64 -21.46 4.73
N ASN A 11 6.91 -21.68 4.49
CA ASN A 11 7.69 -20.92 3.51
C ASN A 11 7.16 -21.24 2.11
N TYR A 12 6.07 -20.59 1.71
CA TYR A 12 5.52 -20.73 0.38
C TYR A 12 6.44 -20.05 -0.64
N LYS A 13 6.57 -20.66 -1.81
CA LYS A 13 7.16 -19.99 -2.97
C LYS A 13 6.24 -18.88 -3.47
N PHE A 14 6.80 -17.93 -4.20
CA PHE A 14 6.07 -16.75 -4.69
C PHE A 14 4.81 -17.13 -5.48
N GLU A 15 4.90 -18.14 -6.34
CA GLU A 15 3.76 -18.64 -7.12
C GLU A 15 2.63 -19.21 -6.24
N THR A 16 2.99 -19.83 -5.13
CA THR A 16 2.00 -20.33 -4.16
C THR A 16 1.33 -19.20 -3.39
N LEU A 17 2.10 -18.14 -3.04
CA LEU A 17 1.55 -16.94 -2.41
C LEU A 17 0.50 -16.27 -3.30
N GLN A 18 0.78 -16.15 -4.61
CA GLN A 18 -0.15 -15.56 -5.58
C GLN A 18 -1.51 -16.24 -5.63
N LEU A 19 -1.57 -17.55 -5.37
CA LEU A 19 -2.78 -18.36 -5.52
C LEU A 19 -3.54 -18.57 -4.21
N HIS A 20 -2.84 -18.62 -3.07
CA HIS A 20 -3.44 -19.21 -1.86
C HIS A 20 -3.55 -18.27 -0.66
N VAL A 21 -2.66 -17.28 -0.52
CA VAL A 21 -2.70 -16.39 0.65
C VAL A 21 -4.02 -15.64 0.73
N GLY A 22 -4.61 -15.65 1.93
CA GLY A 22 -5.90 -15.03 2.22
C GLY A 22 -7.12 -15.94 1.93
N GLN A 23 -6.91 -17.10 1.28
CA GLN A 23 -7.96 -18.09 1.01
C GLN A 23 -7.50 -19.52 1.27
N GLU A 24 -6.69 -19.71 2.30
CA GLU A 24 -6.18 -21.03 2.70
C GLU A 24 -7.33 -21.97 3.09
N GLU A 25 -8.34 -21.40 3.75
CA GLU A 25 -9.55 -22.12 4.14
C GLU A 25 -10.70 -21.84 3.17
N ALA A 26 -11.56 -22.83 2.97
CA ALA A 26 -12.81 -22.63 2.23
C ALA A 26 -13.76 -21.72 3.03
N ASP A 27 -14.69 -21.07 2.34
CA ASP A 27 -15.73 -20.28 3.01
C ASP A 27 -16.53 -21.14 4.00
N ILE A 28 -16.58 -20.72 5.25
CA ILE A 28 -17.17 -21.53 6.34
C ILE A 28 -18.67 -21.76 6.12
N ALA A 29 -19.37 -20.78 5.56
CA ALA A 29 -20.81 -20.84 5.41
C ALA A 29 -21.25 -21.72 4.24
N SER A 30 -20.54 -21.67 3.13
CA SER A 30 -20.92 -22.36 1.88
C SER A 30 -19.98 -23.51 1.50
N GLY A 31 -18.80 -23.60 2.10
CA GLY A 31 -17.74 -24.52 1.67
C GLY A 31 -17.11 -24.16 0.32
N ALA A 32 -17.40 -22.95 -0.20
CA ALA A 32 -16.89 -22.51 -1.49
C ALA A 32 -15.36 -22.36 -1.46
N ARG A 33 -14.69 -22.89 -2.45
CA ARG A 33 -13.24 -22.73 -2.62
C ARG A 33 -12.89 -21.34 -3.14
N ALA A 34 -13.70 -20.79 -4.03
CA ALA A 34 -13.55 -19.42 -4.50
C ALA A 34 -13.94 -18.44 -3.39
N VAL A 35 -13.27 -17.29 -3.34
CA VAL A 35 -13.61 -16.23 -2.40
C VAL A 35 -15.00 -15.67 -2.72
N PRO A 36 -15.98 -15.72 -1.82
CA PRO A 36 -17.28 -15.10 -2.03
C PRO A 36 -17.18 -13.59 -2.18
N ILE A 37 -18.09 -13.01 -2.98
CA ILE A 37 -18.23 -11.56 -3.07
C ILE A 37 -19.24 -11.10 -2.02
N TYR A 38 -18.75 -10.55 -0.91
CA TYR A 38 -19.58 -10.01 0.17
C TYR A 38 -19.98 -8.57 -0.12
N GLN A 39 -21.04 -8.39 -0.89
CA GLN A 39 -21.59 -7.08 -1.21
C GLN A 39 -22.53 -6.63 -0.08
N THR A 40 -21.94 -6.18 1.03
CA THR A 40 -22.68 -5.74 2.23
C THR A 40 -22.05 -4.47 2.81
N THR A 41 -22.89 -3.66 3.48
CA THR A 41 -22.47 -2.44 4.18
C THR A 41 -22.14 -2.70 5.64
N SER A 42 -22.89 -3.58 6.31
CA SER A 42 -22.80 -3.80 7.75
C SER A 42 -22.91 -5.29 8.09
N TYR A 43 -22.51 -5.62 9.29
CA TYR A 43 -22.51 -6.97 9.83
C TYR A 43 -23.31 -7.04 11.12
N VAL A 44 -23.93 -8.19 11.38
CA VAL A 44 -24.71 -8.44 12.61
C VAL A 44 -23.79 -9.01 13.68
N PHE A 45 -24.03 -8.64 14.91
CA PHE A 45 -23.39 -9.20 16.09
C PHE A 45 -24.32 -10.20 16.75
N LYS A 46 -23.74 -11.20 17.39
CA LYS A 46 -24.50 -12.20 18.14
C LYS A 46 -25.23 -11.57 19.35
N ASP A 47 -24.54 -10.68 20.04
CA ASP A 47 -25.02 -9.98 21.24
C ASP A 47 -24.27 -8.65 21.43
N SER A 48 -24.63 -7.90 22.46
CA SER A 48 -24.02 -6.61 22.78
C SER A 48 -22.57 -6.73 23.23
N ASP A 49 -22.20 -7.84 23.86
CA ASP A 49 -20.84 -8.06 24.36
C ASP A 49 -19.87 -8.29 23.19
N GLU A 50 -20.29 -9.04 22.17
CA GLU A 50 -19.52 -9.18 20.92
C GLU A 50 -19.37 -7.83 20.21
N ALA A 51 -20.44 -7.04 20.14
CA ALA A 51 -20.40 -5.72 19.54
C ALA A 51 -19.39 -4.82 20.29
N GLU A 52 -19.48 -4.74 21.62
CA GLU A 52 -18.54 -3.97 22.43
C GLU A 52 -17.09 -4.42 22.20
N ALA A 53 -16.83 -5.72 22.21
CA ALA A 53 -15.48 -6.26 22.03
C ALA A 53 -14.89 -5.90 20.66
N ARG A 54 -15.70 -5.95 19.58
CA ARG A 54 -15.27 -5.59 18.23
C ARG A 54 -15.02 -4.09 18.08
N PHE A 55 -15.92 -3.24 18.57
CA PHE A 55 -15.73 -1.78 18.54
C PHE A 55 -14.54 -1.34 19.41
N ALA A 56 -14.25 -2.06 20.49
CA ALA A 56 -13.08 -1.83 21.33
C ALA A 56 -11.79 -2.46 20.77
N LEU A 57 -11.83 -3.10 19.57
CA LEU A 57 -10.73 -3.81 18.94
C LEU A 57 -10.13 -4.94 19.82
N LYS A 58 -10.93 -5.49 20.73
CA LYS A 58 -10.56 -6.63 21.59
C LYS A 58 -10.83 -7.97 20.92
N ASP A 59 -11.75 -7.99 19.96
CA ASP A 59 -12.09 -9.16 19.16
C ASP A 59 -11.99 -8.82 17.67
N ALA A 60 -11.41 -9.73 16.89
CA ALA A 60 -11.30 -9.57 15.45
C ALA A 60 -12.62 -9.89 14.75
N GLY A 61 -12.97 -9.16 13.71
CA GLY A 61 -14.12 -9.45 12.88
C GLY A 61 -14.65 -8.23 12.14
N ASN A 62 -15.61 -8.48 11.27
CA ASN A 62 -16.22 -7.43 10.47
C ASN A 62 -17.22 -6.62 11.30
N ILE A 63 -17.22 -5.31 11.09
CA ILE A 63 -18.14 -4.35 11.71
C ILE A 63 -18.92 -3.64 10.61
N TYR A 64 -18.23 -3.02 9.68
CA TYR A 64 -18.80 -2.21 8.63
C TYR A 64 -17.91 -2.27 7.37
N GLY A 65 -18.53 -2.42 6.19
CA GLY A 65 -17.83 -2.69 4.92
C GLY A 65 -16.80 -1.63 4.49
N ARG A 66 -16.89 -0.41 5.01
CA ARG A 66 -15.86 0.63 4.80
C ARG A 66 -14.58 0.36 5.58
N LEU A 67 -14.69 -0.31 6.73
CA LEU A 67 -13.55 -0.63 7.61
C LEU A 67 -12.95 -2.00 7.27
N THR A 68 -13.83 -3.01 7.13
CA THR A 68 -13.42 -4.39 6.88
C THR A 68 -14.45 -5.09 5.99
N ASN A 69 -13.96 -5.88 5.03
CA ASN A 69 -14.81 -6.74 4.21
C ASN A 69 -14.03 -8.01 3.85
N SER A 70 -14.63 -9.17 4.02
CA SER A 70 -13.95 -10.46 3.83
C SER A 70 -13.44 -10.68 2.40
N THR A 71 -14.09 -10.10 1.38
CA THR A 71 -13.59 -10.17 0.00
C THR A 71 -12.33 -9.33 -0.19
N GLN A 72 -12.37 -8.10 0.32
CA GLN A 72 -11.25 -7.15 0.26
C GLN A 72 -10.05 -7.64 1.08
N ASP A 73 -10.29 -8.21 2.25
CA ASP A 73 -9.27 -8.76 3.15
C ASP A 73 -8.37 -9.82 2.48
N VAL A 74 -8.94 -10.64 1.59
CA VAL A 74 -8.15 -11.62 0.82
C VAL A 74 -7.15 -10.92 -0.11
N PHE A 75 -7.56 -9.86 -0.80
CA PHE A 75 -6.68 -9.08 -1.66
C PHE A 75 -5.58 -8.40 -0.83
N GLU A 76 -5.95 -7.77 0.28
CA GLU A 76 -5.00 -7.08 1.17
C GLU A 76 -3.94 -8.03 1.73
N LYS A 77 -4.35 -9.17 2.28
CA LYS A 77 -3.43 -10.21 2.79
C LYS A 77 -2.50 -10.73 1.71
N ARG A 78 -3.01 -10.94 0.50
CA ARG A 78 -2.23 -11.47 -0.62
C ARG A 78 -1.18 -10.49 -1.09
N ILE A 79 -1.54 -9.22 -1.29
CA ILE A 79 -0.57 -8.19 -1.70
C ILE A 79 0.47 -7.96 -0.60
N ALA A 80 0.06 -7.89 0.67
CA ALA A 80 1.01 -7.80 1.78
C ALA A 80 2.04 -8.94 1.76
N ALA A 81 1.57 -10.19 1.55
CA ALA A 81 2.46 -11.34 1.48
C ALA A 81 3.38 -11.32 0.25
N LEU A 82 2.88 -10.86 -0.90
CA LEU A 82 3.66 -10.77 -2.13
C LEU A 82 4.75 -9.70 -2.06
N GLU A 83 4.45 -8.54 -1.48
CA GLU A 83 5.43 -7.47 -1.25
C GLU A 83 6.38 -7.76 -0.08
N GLY A 84 6.02 -8.69 0.83
CA GLY A 84 6.76 -8.91 2.07
C GLY A 84 6.42 -7.90 3.17
N GLY A 85 5.29 -7.20 3.02
CA GLY A 85 4.78 -6.23 3.99
C GLY A 85 4.06 -6.88 5.17
N VAL A 86 3.81 -6.10 6.21
CA VAL A 86 3.10 -6.55 7.42
C VAL A 86 1.58 -6.50 7.26
N ALA A 87 1.08 -5.60 6.42
CA ALA A 87 -0.35 -5.42 6.12
C ALA A 87 -0.50 -4.62 4.81
N ALA A 88 -1.70 -4.64 4.25
CA ALA A 88 -2.07 -3.79 3.13
C ALA A 88 -3.50 -3.25 3.31
N LEU A 89 -3.82 -2.16 2.61
CA LEU A 89 -5.14 -1.54 2.59
C LEU A 89 -5.57 -1.32 1.14
N ALA A 90 -6.65 -1.96 0.73
CA ALA A 90 -7.22 -1.77 -0.60
C ALA A 90 -7.97 -0.44 -0.69
N THR A 91 -7.83 0.23 -1.81
CA THR A 91 -8.46 1.51 -2.11
C THR A 91 -9.17 1.48 -3.45
N ALA A 92 -9.99 2.48 -3.73
CA ALA A 92 -10.78 2.56 -4.96
C ALA A 92 -9.92 2.77 -6.24
N SER A 93 -8.70 3.27 -6.08
CA SER A 93 -7.78 3.53 -7.20
C SER A 93 -6.35 3.72 -6.72
N GLY A 94 -5.37 3.63 -7.63
CA GLY A 94 -3.98 3.98 -7.33
C GLY A 94 -3.83 5.44 -6.87
N ALA A 95 -4.58 6.36 -7.48
CA ALA A 95 -4.57 7.76 -7.06
C ALA A 95 -5.04 7.91 -5.59
N ALA A 96 -6.07 7.16 -5.17
CA ALA A 96 -6.52 7.15 -3.78
C ALA A 96 -5.46 6.54 -2.85
N ALA A 97 -4.78 5.46 -3.26
CA ALA A 97 -3.70 4.87 -2.48
C ALA A 97 -2.57 5.88 -2.22
N ILE A 98 -2.16 6.60 -3.27
CA ILE A 98 -1.09 7.62 -3.18
C ILE A 98 -1.54 8.79 -2.29
N ASP A 99 -2.72 9.38 -2.56
CA ASP A 99 -3.23 10.52 -1.78
C ASP A 99 -3.37 10.18 -0.29
N TYR A 100 -3.96 9.03 0.02
CA TYR A 100 -4.12 8.59 1.42
C TYR A 100 -2.78 8.33 2.10
N THR A 101 -1.82 7.72 1.40
CA THR A 101 -0.48 7.50 1.92
C THR A 101 0.19 8.82 2.27
N ILE A 102 0.24 9.76 1.33
CA ILE A 102 0.91 11.06 1.56
C ILE A 102 0.23 11.81 2.70
N ARG A 103 -1.10 11.94 2.68
CA ARG A 103 -1.85 12.70 3.71
C ARG A 103 -1.95 11.98 5.06
N SER A 104 -1.60 10.72 5.15
CA SER A 104 -1.43 10.04 6.44
C SER A 104 -0.08 10.35 7.10
N LEU A 105 0.90 10.77 6.32
CA LEU A 105 2.27 11.07 6.77
C LEU A 105 2.55 12.57 6.90
N ALA A 106 1.91 13.39 6.05
CA ALA A 106 2.15 14.83 5.95
C ALA A 106 0.85 15.63 6.17
N VAL A 107 0.96 16.73 6.88
CA VAL A 107 -0.12 17.69 7.14
C VAL A 107 0.25 19.09 6.65
N ALA A 108 -0.66 20.06 6.80
CA ALA A 108 -0.35 21.46 6.44
C ALA A 108 0.91 21.97 7.13
N GLY A 109 1.82 22.53 6.34
CA GLY A 109 3.15 22.99 6.76
C GLY A 109 4.26 21.97 6.54
N ASP A 110 3.94 20.75 6.15
CA ASP A 110 4.93 19.71 5.89
C ASP A 110 5.41 19.71 4.42
N HIS A 111 6.51 19.00 4.20
CA HIS A 111 7.20 18.93 2.93
C HIS A 111 7.42 17.47 2.49
N VAL A 112 7.41 17.26 1.18
CA VAL A 112 7.68 15.98 0.51
C VAL A 112 8.86 16.17 -0.46
N VAL A 113 9.75 15.20 -0.56
CA VAL A 113 10.71 15.13 -1.67
C VAL A 113 10.29 14.00 -2.58
N ALA A 114 10.09 14.29 -3.86
CA ALA A 114 9.65 13.31 -4.84
C ALA A 114 10.57 13.26 -6.06
N SER A 115 10.70 12.08 -6.66
CA SER A 115 11.30 11.98 -7.99
C SER A 115 10.51 12.81 -9.00
N ASN A 116 11.19 13.44 -9.95
CA ASN A 116 10.56 14.15 -11.06
C ASN A 116 10.11 13.21 -12.21
N THR A 117 10.51 11.94 -12.16
CA THR A 117 10.12 10.90 -13.12
C THR A 117 9.04 10.00 -12.54
N ILE A 118 7.86 10.59 -12.28
CA ILE A 118 6.69 9.89 -11.72
C ILE A 118 5.47 10.07 -12.62
N TYR A 119 4.46 9.26 -12.41
CA TYR A 119 3.18 9.34 -13.11
C TYR A 119 2.60 10.76 -13.06
N GLY A 120 2.14 11.26 -14.21
CA GLY A 120 1.64 12.63 -14.33
C GLY A 120 0.48 12.97 -13.38
N GLY A 121 -0.37 11.99 -13.02
CA GLY A 121 -1.42 12.19 -12.02
C GLY A 121 -0.87 12.40 -10.62
N THR A 122 0.20 11.69 -10.25
CA THR A 122 0.92 11.88 -8.98
C THR A 122 1.65 13.22 -8.97
N TYR A 123 2.29 13.56 -10.08
CA TYR A 123 2.92 14.88 -10.24
C TYR A 123 1.91 16.01 -10.01
N ASN A 124 0.74 15.94 -10.69
CA ASN A 124 -0.31 16.94 -10.51
C ASN A 124 -0.86 16.99 -9.07
N LEU A 125 -0.98 15.86 -8.41
CA LEU A 125 -1.37 15.81 -6.99
C LEU A 125 -0.37 16.57 -6.12
N LEU A 126 0.92 16.28 -6.29
CA LEU A 126 2.01 16.86 -5.49
C LEU A 126 2.26 18.34 -5.82
N GLU A 127 2.21 18.72 -7.09
CA GLU A 127 2.56 20.07 -7.56
C GLU A 127 1.41 21.07 -7.45
N HIS A 128 0.17 20.62 -7.66
CA HIS A 128 -0.97 21.52 -7.79
C HIS A 128 -2.04 21.31 -6.71
N THR A 129 -2.34 20.07 -6.34
CA THR A 129 -3.45 19.80 -5.41
C THR A 129 -3.03 19.94 -3.96
N LEU A 130 -1.93 19.30 -3.55
CA LEU A 130 -1.50 19.29 -2.15
C LEU A 130 -1.03 20.66 -1.63
N PRO A 131 -0.47 21.57 -2.44
CA PRO A 131 -0.18 22.94 -1.98
C PRO A 131 -1.42 23.69 -1.49
N ASP A 132 -2.61 23.47 -2.06
CA ASP A 132 -3.87 24.05 -1.57
C ASP A 132 -4.23 23.55 -0.15
N TYR A 133 -3.67 22.42 0.26
CA TYR A 133 -3.79 21.85 1.62
C TYR A 133 -2.57 22.16 2.50
N GLY A 134 -1.63 22.98 2.00
CA GLY A 134 -0.44 23.41 2.75
C GLY A 134 0.70 22.41 2.78
N ILE A 135 0.69 21.38 1.94
CA ILE A 135 1.78 20.40 1.79
C ILE A 135 2.58 20.80 0.56
N THR A 136 3.89 21.02 0.71
CA THR A 136 4.77 21.42 -0.38
C THR A 136 5.63 20.26 -0.87
N THR A 137 6.10 20.31 -2.11
CA THR A 137 6.93 19.26 -2.70
C THR A 137 8.16 19.85 -3.40
N THR A 138 9.31 19.23 -3.22
CA THR A 138 10.49 19.43 -4.06
C THR A 138 10.69 18.20 -4.95
N PHE A 139 10.70 18.42 -6.27
CA PHE A 139 10.99 17.37 -7.24
C PHE A 139 12.47 17.32 -7.55
N VAL A 140 13.03 16.11 -7.60
CA VAL A 140 14.45 15.87 -7.83
C VAL A 140 14.67 14.84 -8.93
N ASP A 141 15.82 14.92 -9.60
CA ASP A 141 16.27 13.89 -10.53
C ASP A 141 16.71 12.66 -9.71
N PRO A 142 16.08 11.49 -9.90
CA PRO A 142 16.39 10.29 -9.11
C PRO A 142 17.69 9.59 -9.55
N ASP A 143 18.30 9.96 -10.66
CA ASP A 143 19.53 9.34 -11.18
C ASP A 143 20.76 9.80 -10.37
N ASP A 144 20.65 10.90 -9.60
CA ASP A 144 21.66 11.33 -8.64
C ASP A 144 21.08 11.35 -7.22
N ILE A 145 21.50 10.39 -6.40
CA ILE A 145 21.04 10.19 -5.01
C ILE A 145 21.27 11.44 -4.14
N SER A 146 22.32 12.21 -4.41
CA SER A 146 22.61 13.43 -3.67
C SER A 146 21.52 14.49 -3.78
N ASN A 147 20.71 14.46 -4.83
CA ASN A 147 19.58 15.36 -5.00
C ASN A 147 18.52 15.17 -3.92
N PHE A 148 18.26 13.93 -3.49
CA PHE A 148 17.33 13.66 -2.38
C PHE A 148 17.87 14.24 -1.08
N GLU A 149 19.14 13.97 -0.74
CA GLU A 149 19.78 14.49 0.48
C GLU A 149 19.72 16.01 0.52
N ASN A 150 20.03 16.68 -0.59
CA ASN A 150 20.07 18.14 -0.69
C ASN A 150 18.69 18.81 -0.62
N ALA A 151 17.63 18.08 -1.00
CA ALA A 151 16.26 18.59 -1.02
C ALA A 151 15.54 18.44 0.33
N ILE A 152 16.06 17.62 1.25
CA ILE A 152 15.44 17.40 2.57
C ILE A 152 15.51 18.68 3.41
N GLN A 153 14.36 19.02 4.01
CA GLN A 153 14.16 20.16 4.91
C GLN A 153 13.74 19.65 6.29
N ASP A 154 13.75 20.51 7.31
CA ASP A 154 13.37 20.16 8.68
C ASP A 154 11.93 19.63 8.79
N ASN A 155 11.04 20.08 7.89
CA ASN A 155 9.64 19.69 7.81
C ASN A 155 9.37 18.59 6.76
N THR A 156 10.39 17.98 6.16
CA THR A 156 10.21 16.85 5.23
C THR A 156 9.70 15.63 5.98
N LYS A 157 8.65 14.99 5.45
CA LYS A 157 7.99 13.83 6.09
C LYS A 157 8.18 12.52 5.36
N LEU A 158 8.46 12.55 4.06
CA LEU A 158 8.68 11.34 3.27
C LEU A 158 9.50 11.65 2.01
N LEU A 159 10.12 10.59 1.48
CA LEU A 159 10.59 10.54 0.11
C LEU A 159 9.60 9.71 -0.73
N TYR A 160 9.36 10.11 -1.98
CA TYR A 160 8.46 9.42 -2.89
C TYR A 160 9.13 9.14 -4.23
N ILE A 161 9.11 7.88 -4.68
CA ILE A 161 9.66 7.45 -5.99
C ILE A 161 8.75 6.43 -6.66
N GLU A 162 8.94 6.21 -7.96
CA GLU A 162 8.46 5.02 -8.66
C GLU A 162 9.63 4.04 -8.90
N THR A 163 9.36 2.75 -8.84
CA THR A 163 10.37 1.70 -9.14
C THR A 163 10.97 1.89 -10.52
N LEU A 164 10.14 2.23 -11.49
CA LEU A 164 10.47 2.58 -12.88
C LEU A 164 9.86 3.94 -13.20
N GLY A 165 10.71 4.89 -13.54
CA GLY A 165 10.29 6.26 -13.84
C GLY A 165 9.30 6.33 -15.01
N ASN A 166 8.31 7.21 -14.89
CA ASN A 166 7.27 7.41 -15.87
C ASN A 166 7.33 8.85 -16.43
N PRO A 167 7.61 9.04 -17.74
CA PRO A 167 7.71 8.03 -18.81
C PRO A 167 9.14 7.55 -19.11
N ASN A 168 10.15 8.01 -18.40
CA ASN A 168 11.57 7.86 -18.81
C ASN A 168 12.10 6.42 -18.67
N SER A 169 11.41 5.54 -17.92
CA SER A 169 11.81 4.15 -17.67
C SER A 169 13.18 4.01 -16.96
N ASN A 170 13.68 5.07 -16.32
CA ASN A 170 14.86 4.98 -15.46
C ASN A 170 14.53 4.16 -14.22
N VAL A 171 15.51 3.37 -13.77
CA VAL A 171 15.36 2.49 -12.59
C VAL A 171 15.92 3.22 -11.38
N ALA A 172 15.06 3.46 -10.38
CA ALA A 172 15.48 4.09 -9.14
C ALA A 172 16.31 3.12 -8.27
N ASP A 173 17.41 3.60 -7.71
CA ASP A 173 18.16 2.85 -6.70
C ASP A 173 17.46 2.96 -5.34
N ILE A 174 16.50 2.04 -5.13
CA ILE A 174 15.65 2.03 -3.94
C ILE A 174 16.50 1.93 -2.67
N GLU A 175 17.54 1.09 -2.67
CA GLU A 175 18.36 0.85 -1.48
C GLU A 175 19.13 2.11 -1.05
N GLU A 176 19.76 2.80 -2.00
CA GLU A 176 20.49 4.02 -1.68
C GLU A 176 19.55 5.17 -1.27
N ILE A 177 18.40 5.32 -1.93
CA ILE A 177 17.38 6.33 -1.55
C ILE A 177 16.80 6.01 -0.16
N ALA A 178 16.55 4.73 0.16
CA ALA A 178 16.11 4.31 1.49
C ALA A 178 17.13 4.67 2.58
N LYS A 179 18.44 4.51 2.30
CA LYS A 179 19.49 4.91 3.25
C LYS A 179 19.44 6.42 3.53
N VAL A 180 19.17 7.24 2.51
CA VAL A 180 18.97 8.70 2.69
C VAL A 180 17.73 8.96 3.56
N ALA A 181 16.58 8.37 3.25
CA ALA A 181 15.36 8.53 4.03
C ALA A 181 15.57 8.16 5.51
N HIS A 182 16.13 6.99 5.77
CA HIS A 182 16.33 6.47 7.12
C HIS A 182 17.36 7.27 7.92
N LYS A 183 18.41 7.81 7.28
CA LYS A 183 19.35 8.74 7.92
C LYS A 183 18.62 9.96 8.51
N HIS A 184 17.59 10.44 7.82
CA HIS A 184 16.75 11.56 8.26
C HIS A 184 15.52 11.12 9.06
N LYS A 185 15.35 9.82 9.33
CA LYS A 185 14.22 9.22 10.10
C LYS A 185 12.85 9.48 9.45
N ILE A 186 12.80 9.54 8.14
CA ILE A 186 11.57 9.65 7.36
C ILE A 186 11.39 8.41 6.50
N PRO A 187 10.14 8.00 6.19
CA PRO A 187 9.89 6.84 5.36
C PRO A 187 10.18 7.11 3.88
N LEU A 188 10.55 6.02 3.18
CA LEU A 188 10.54 5.94 1.74
C LEU A 188 9.24 5.28 1.25
N VAL A 189 8.49 6.00 0.43
CA VAL A 189 7.29 5.50 -0.28
C VAL A 189 7.67 5.17 -1.71
N VAL A 190 7.37 3.95 -2.15
CA VAL A 190 7.67 3.48 -3.52
C VAL A 190 6.39 3.08 -4.22
N ASP A 191 6.10 3.71 -5.35
CA ASP A 191 5.07 3.23 -6.27
C ASP A 191 5.65 2.09 -7.13
N ASN A 192 5.18 0.88 -6.85
CA ASN A 192 5.62 -0.34 -7.53
C ASN A 192 4.62 -0.84 -8.59
N THR A 193 3.78 0.07 -9.09
CA THR A 193 2.71 -0.26 -10.05
C THR A 193 3.24 -0.96 -11.28
N PHE A 194 4.37 -0.49 -11.84
CA PHE A 194 4.88 -0.99 -13.10
C PHE A 194 5.60 -2.33 -12.95
N ALA A 195 6.48 -2.46 -11.96
CA ALA A 195 7.25 -3.68 -11.74
C ALA A 195 6.42 -4.80 -11.10
N THR A 196 5.47 -4.46 -10.23
CA THR A 196 4.75 -5.39 -9.36
C THR A 196 5.67 -6.18 -8.42
N PRO A 197 5.16 -6.86 -7.39
CA PRO A 197 6.00 -7.69 -6.52
C PRO A 197 6.61 -8.91 -7.23
N TYR A 198 6.21 -9.16 -8.48
CA TYR A 198 6.80 -10.23 -9.28
C TYR A 198 8.23 -9.90 -9.77
N LEU A 199 8.47 -8.67 -10.19
CA LEU A 199 9.80 -8.25 -10.67
C LEU A 199 10.66 -7.65 -9.58
N VAL A 200 10.07 -6.82 -8.70
CA VAL A 200 10.77 -6.13 -7.62
C VAL A 200 9.86 -6.07 -6.39
N ARG A 201 10.44 -6.29 -5.22
CA ARG A 201 9.80 -6.15 -3.92
C ARG A 201 10.51 -5.03 -3.16
N PRO A 202 10.04 -3.78 -3.27
CA PRO A 202 10.76 -2.61 -2.73
C PRO A 202 11.06 -2.69 -1.23
N ILE A 203 10.22 -3.39 -0.44
CA ILE A 203 10.46 -3.62 1.00
C ILE A 203 11.77 -4.36 1.25
N GLU A 204 12.17 -5.29 0.38
CA GLU A 204 13.44 -6.01 0.51
C GLU A 204 14.67 -5.10 0.29
N TYR A 205 14.46 -3.92 -0.32
CA TYR A 205 15.47 -2.90 -0.57
C TYR A 205 15.34 -1.68 0.35
N GLY A 206 14.50 -1.77 1.39
CA GLY A 206 14.38 -0.73 2.40
C GLY A 206 13.23 0.26 2.22
N ALA A 207 12.32 0.05 1.28
CA ALA A 207 11.09 0.83 1.24
C ALA A 207 10.24 0.54 2.49
N ASP A 208 9.64 1.58 3.06
CA ASP A 208 8.78 1.46 4.24
C ASP A 208 7.31 1.27 3.84
N ILE A 209 6.91 1.89 2.73
CA ILE A 209 5.55 1.84 2.20
C ILE A 209 5.63 1.60 0.69
N VAL A 210 4.80 0.68 0.21
CA VAL A 210 4.65 0.40 -1.22
C VAL A 210 3.22 0.71 -1.62
N VAL A 211 3.04 1.43 -2.72
CA VAL A 211 1.72 1.72 -3.29
C VAL A 211 1.60 1.12 -4.69
N HIS A 212 0.38 0.79 -5.08
CA HIS A 212 0.08 0.28 -6.41
C HIS A 212 -1.21 0.86 -6.96
N SER A 213 -1.19 1.19 -8.23
CA SER A 213 -2.40 1.16 -9.04
C SER A 213 -2.69 -0.29 -9.45
N ALA A 214 -3.52 -0.98 -8.68
CA ALA A 214 -3.92 -2.36 -8.99
C ALA A 214 -4.66 -2.48 -10.34
N THR A 215 -5.11 -1.35 -10.88
CA THR A 215 -5.68 -1.19 -12.23
C THR A 215 -4.77 -1.72 -13.33
N LYS A 216 -3.44 -1.67 -13.13
CA LYS A 216 -2.43 -1.95 -14.16
C LYS A 216 -2.07 -3.43 -14.17
N PHE A 217 -0.81 -3.77 -13.91
CA PHE A 217 -0.32 -5.14 -14.06
C PHE A 217 -0.84 -6.11 -12.99
N ILE A 218 -1.23 -5.65 -11.80
CA ILE A 218 -1.91 -6.51 -10.81
C ILE A 218 -3.25 -6.99 -11.35
N GLY A 219 -4.10 -6.11 -11.88
CA GLY A 219 -5.36 -6.46 -12.54
C GLY A 219 -5.15 -7.16 -13.88
N GLY A 220 -4.18 -6.72 -14.65
CA GLY A 220 -3.63 -7.39 -15.83
C GLY A 220 -4.47 -7.34 -17.11
N HIS A 221 -5.75 -6.97 -17.04
CA HIS A 221 -6.69 -7.14 -18.17
C HIS A 221 -7.43 -5.85 -18.58
N GLY A 222 -7.17 -4.72 -17.91
CA GLY A 222 -7.87 -3.46 -18.20
C GLY A 222 -9.37 -3.48 -17.90
N THR A 223 -9.81 -4.35 -16.99
CA THR A 223 -11.24 -4.58 -16.67
C THR A 223 -11.67 -4.03 -15.33
N ALA A 224 -10.72 -3.65 -14.47
CA ALA A 224 -11.00 -3.17 -13.13
C ALA A 224 -10.12 -1.98 -12.75
N ILE A 225 -10.62 -1.12 -11.87
CA ILE A 225 -9.86 -0.04 -11.24
C ILE A 225 -9.69 -0.39 -9.77
N GLY A 226 -8.49 -0.20 -9.25
CA GLY A 226 -8.20 -0.43 -7.85
C GLY A 226 -6.83 0.15 -7.45
N GLY A 227 -6.60 0.25 -6.15
CA GLY A 227 -5.33 0.62 -5.55
C GLY A 227 -5.06 -0.16 -4.27
N VAL A 228 -3.86 -0.16 -3.82
CA VAL A 228 -3.45 -0.77 -2.57
C VAL A 228 -2.16 -0.12 -2.07
#